data_45fa4b7f6c7119f7a924f0644e4b3e9b
#
_entry.id   45fa4b7f6c7119f7a924f0644e4b3e9b
#
_cell.length_a   1.000
_cell.length_b   1.000
_cell.length_c   1.000
_cell.angle_alpha   90.00
_cell.angle_beta   90.00
_cell.angle_gamma   90.00
#
_symmetry.space_group_name_H-M   'P 1'
#
loop_
_entity.id
_entity.type
_entity.pdbx_description
1 polymer ?
#
loop_
_entity_poly.entity_id
_entity_poly.type
_entity_poly.pdbx_seq_one_letter_code
_entity_poly.pdbx_strand_id
1 'polypeptide(L)'
;ISFIIFLLLNISEVRMFNSLNLSMSLVSAGGFIPTNSLSKIIYSNPQKIVFIFSLLFSMLNFFLILNIFEKKIIIREHKEDFYLLFISFIFILLVYLNNFSGLNIVISVLSSLSNSGLTLIKSDNNLSLYFILITVLGGSLISNTSGIKFTRFYILLKTSYSEIIKLISPNSIIN
;
A
#
# COMPACT_ATOMS: atom_id res chain seq x y z
N ILE A 1 12.05 1.80 10.40
CA ILE A 1 11.55 1.27 9.10
C ILE A 1 12.48 1.68 7.97
N SER A 2 12.78 2.96 7.76
CA SER A 2 13.63 3.44 6.65
C SER A 2 14.99 2.74 6.59
N PHE A 3 15.63 2.54 7.75
CA PHE A 3 16.91 1.83 7.81
C PHE A 3 16.81 0.35 7.42
N ILE A 4 15.73 -0.32 7.81
CA ILE A 4 15.47 -1.72 7.41
C ILE A 4 15.27 -1.82 5.90
N ILE A 5 14.42 -0.93 5.33
CA ILE A 5 14.20 -0.88 3.88
C ILE A 5 15.49 -0.58 3.13
N PHE A 6 16.30 0.35 3.63
CA PHE A 6 17.60 0.67 3.07
C PHE A 6 18.52 -0.56 3.02
N LEU A 7 18.63 -1.31 4.12
CA LEU A 7 19.44 -2.53 4.18
C LEU A 7 18.94 -3.60 3.20
N LEU A 8 17.62 -3.83 3.15
CA LEU A 8 17.02 -4.80 2.24
C LEU A 8 17.30 -4.47 0.77
N LEU A 9 17.15 -3.18 0.39
CA LEU A 9 17.47 -2.74 -0.97
C LEU A 9 18.96 -2.84 -1.29
N ASN A 10 19.83 -2.58 -0.33
CA ASN A 10 21.27 -2.70 -0.52
C ASN A 10 21.71 -4.17 -0.68
N ILE A 11 21.14 -5.09 0.10
CA ILE A 11 21.37 -6.54 -0.04
C ILE A 11 20.93 -7.04 -1.42
N SER A 12 19.89 -6.44 -2.01
CA SER A 12 19.44 -6.77 -3.37
C SER A 12 20.27 -6.14 -4.49
N GLU A 13 21.47 -5.66 -4.20
CA GLU A 13 22.43 -5.06 -5.15
C GLU A 13 21.96 -3.74 -5.79
N VAL A 14 21.04 -3.02 -5.14
CA VAL A 14 20.72 -1.64 -5.53
C VAL A 14 21.84 -0.72 -5.03
N ARG A 15 22.31 0.21 -5.88
CA ARG A 15 23.37 1.17 -5.50
C ARG A 15 23.01 1.91 -4.21
N MET A 16 23.95 2.05 -3.28
CA MET A 16 23.76 2.63 -1.95
C MET A 16 23.03 3.99 -1.98
N PHE A 17 23.40 4.88 -2.88
CA PHE A 17 22.72 6.18 -3.05
C PHE A 17 21.25 6.03 -3.45
N ASN A 18 20.95 5.12 -4.38
CA ASN A 18 19.58 4.88 -4.83
C ASN A 18 18.75 4.18 -3.75
N SER A 19 19.32 3.21 -3.02
CA SER A 19 18.65 2.51 -1.93
C SER A 19 18.30 3.46 -0.78
N LEU A 20 19.18 4.43 -0.46
CA LEU A 20 18.92 5.45 0.54
C LEU A 20 17.77 6.38 0.11
N ASN A 21 17.82 6.90 -1.11
CA ASN A 21 16.77 7.78 -1.63
C ASN A 21 15.43 7.05 -1.73
N LEU A 22 15.40 5.81 -2.23
CA LEU A 22 14.17 5.02 -2.31
C LEU A 22 13.61 4.69 -0.94
N SER A 23 14.44 4.32 0.04
CA SER A 23 13.97 4.03 1.39
C SER A 23 13.33 5.25 2.06
N MET A 24 13.92 6.44 1.90
CA MET A 24 13.35 7.69 2.39
C MET A 24 12.05 8.05 1.65
N SER A 25 12.04 7.91 0.33
CA SER A 25 10.88 8.19 -0.51
C SER A 25 9.69 7.29 -0.20
N LEU A 26 9.92 5.99 0.06
CA LEU A 26 8.89 5.02 0.44
C LEU A 26 8.28 5.35 1.80
N VAL A 27 9.10 5.64 2.79
CA VAL A 27 8.63 5.91 4.16
C VAL A 27 7.92 7.25 4.26
N SER A 28 8.36 8.26 3.50
CA SER A 28 7.70 9.57 3.46
C SER A 28 6.50 9.63 2.51
N ALA A 29 6.22 8.54 1.75
CA ALA A 29 5.26 8.55 0.64
C ALA A 29 5.50 9.71 -0.36
N GLY A 30 6.78 10.07 -0.57
CA GLY A 30 7.18 11.27 -1.31
C GLY A 30 7.31 11.07 -2.82
N GLY A 31 7.41 9.84 -3.32
CA GLY A 31 7.51 9.52 -4.74
C GLY A 31 8.79 9.96 -5.44
N PHE A 32 9.81 10.40 -4.70
CA PHE A 32 11.07 10.86 -5.28
C PHE A 32 11.92 9.70 -5.80
N ILE A 33 12.40 9.86 -7.03
CA ILE A 33 13.32 8.92 -7.69
C ILE A 33 14.57 9.69 -8.09
N PRO A 34 15.78 9.21 -7.78
CA PRO A 34 17.03 9.88 -8.17
C PRO A 34 17.36 9.78 -9.67
N THR A 35 16.54 9.09 -10.44
CA THR A 35 16.67 8.88 -11.89
C THR A 35 15.36 9.18 -12.61
N ASN A 36 15.39 9.32 -13.93
CA ASN A 36 14.19 9.63 -14.74
C ASN A 36 13.13 8.50 -14.76
N SER A 37 13.48 7.30 -14.32
CA SER A 37 12.54 6.17 -14.25
C SER A 37 12.98 5.14 -13.21
N LEU A 38 12.01 4.55 -12.51
CA LEU A 38 12.25 3.50 -11.51
C LEU A 38 12.84 2.24 -12.15
N SER A 39 12.51 1.94 -13.41
CA SER A 39 13.04 0.79 -14.14
C SER A 39 14.57 0.80 -14.34
N LYS A 40 15.21 1.97 -14.24
CA LYS A 40 16.68 2.08 -14.27
C LYS A 40 17.35 1.67 -12.96
N ILE A 41 16.60 1.66 -11.87
CA ILE A 41 17.11 1.31 -10.54
C ILE A 41 16.74 -0.13 -10.20
N ILE A 42 15.48 -0.51 -10.47
CA ILE A 42 14.90 -1.81 -10.16
C ILE A 42 14.61 -2.52 -11.49
N TYR A 43 15.54 -3.34 -11.93
CA TYR A 43 15.45 -4.08 -13.20
C TYR A 43 15.31 -5.59 -13.01
N SER A 44 15.94 -6.17 -11.97
CA SER A 44 15.93 -7.60 -11.71
C SER A 44 14.71 -8.05 -10.89
N ASN A 45 14.28 -9.30 -11.08
CA ASN A 45 13.15 -9.86 -10.33
C ASN A 45 13.36 -9.88 -8.81
N PRO A 46 14.56 -10.24 -8.27
CA PRO A 46 14.78 -10.17 -6.82
C PRO A 46 14.65 -8.74 -6.28
N GLN A 47 15.14 -7.73 -7.00
CA GLN A 47 14.98 -6.34 -6.61
C GLN A 47 13.50 -5.92 -6.56
N LYS A 48 12.68 -6.38 -7.52
CA LYS A 48 11.24 -6.13 -7.54
C LYS A 48 10.54 -6.76 -6.35
N ILE A 49 10.91 -7.98 -5.98
CA ILE A 49 10.34 -8.68 -4.81
C ILE A 49 10.68 -7.91 -3.52
N VAL A 50 11.95 -7.54 -3.33
CA VAL A 50 12.37 -6.74 -2.17
C VAL A 50 11.63 -5.40 -2.12
N PHE A 51 11.43 -4.78 -3.28
CA PHE A 51 10.69 -3.52 -3.37
C PHE A 51 9.20 -3.69 -3.01
N ILE A 52 8.56 -4.80 -3.39
CA ILE A 52 7.19 -5.15 -2.97
C ILE A 52 7.11 -5.27 -1.45
N PHE A 53 8.04 -5.98 -0.82
CA PHE A 53 8.09 -6.07 0.64
C PHE A 53 8.27 -4.71 1.30
N SER A 54 9.12 -3.85 0.74
CA SER A 54 9.32 -2.50 1.29
C SER A 54 8.07 -1.61 1.18
N LEU A 55 7.28 -1.75 0.10
CA LEU A 55 5.97 -1.10 -0.03
C LEU A 55 4.96 -1.62 1.01
N LEU A 56 4.93 -2.94 1.24
CA LEU A 56 4.08 -3.52 2.28
C LEU A 56 4.47 -3.01 3.68
N PHE A 57 5.77 -2.92 4.00
CA PHE A 57 6.24 -2.35 5.26
C PHE A 57 5.85 -0.89 5.45
N SER A 58 5.75 -0.11 4.38
CA SER A 58 5.30 1.28 4.48
C SER A 58 3.79 1.41 4.70
N MET A 59 3.00 0.45 4.21
CA MET A 59 1.54 0.46 4.22
C MET A 59 0.94 -0.13 5.50
N LEU A 60 1.56 -1.17 6.06
CA LEU A 60 1.07 -1.89 7.22
C LEU A 60 1.38 -1.15 8.53
N ASN A 61 0.68 -1.55 9.59
CA ASN A 61 0.87 -1.00 10.92
C ASN A 61 2.29 -1.34 11.45
N PHE A 62 2.98 -0.32 11.95
CA PHE A 62 4.30 -0.50 12.54
C PHE A 62 4.32 -1.51 13.70
N PHE A 63 3.29 -1.51 14.53
CA PHE A 63 3.18 -2.46 15.65
C PHE A 63 2.98 -3.91 15.19
N LEU A 64 2.35 -4.14 14.03
CA LEU A 64 2.28 -5.49 13.47
C LEU A 64 3.68 -6.03 13.19
N ILE A 65 4.55 -5.21 12.62
CA ILE A 65 5.93 -5.60 12.33
C ILE A 65 6.67 -5.94 13.63
N LEU A 66 6.54 -5.13 14.67
CA LEU A 66 7.15 -5.40 15.98
C LEU A 66 6.60 -6.69 16.61
N ASN A 67 5.28 -6.89 16.58
CA ASN A 67 4.64 -8.06 17.15
C ASN A 67 5.02 -9.36 16.43
N ILE A 68 5.31 -9.30 15.13
CA ILE A 68 5.88 -10.44 14.39
C ILE A 68 7.24 -10.84 14.97
N PHE A 69 8.11 -9.86 15.24
CA PHE A 69 9.42 -10.14 15.83
C PHE A 69 9.31 -10.69 17.27
N GLU A 70 8.34 -10.22 18.05
CA GLU A 70 8.10 -10.70 19.42
C GLU A 70 7.29 -11.99 19.50
N LYS A 71 6.87 -12.58 18.37
CA LYS A 71 6.01 -13.78 18.29
C LYS A 71 4.68 -13.64 19.06
N LYS A 72 4.19 -12.42 19.23
CA LYS A 72 2.93 -12.09 19.92
C LYS A 72 1.87 -11.59 18.95
N ILE A 73 1.59 -12.34 17.89
CA ILE A 73 0.59 -11.91 16.92
C ILE A 73 -0.80 -12.20 17.49
N ILE A 74 -1.49 -11.16 17.93
CA ILE A 74 -2.90 -11.22 18.29
C ILE A 74 -3.69 -10.75 17.05
N ILE A 75 -4.22 -11.71 16.29
CA ILE A 75 -4.99 -11.45 15.04
C ILE A 75 -6.12 -10.44 15.30
N ARG A 76 -6.69 -10.41 16.51
CA ARG A 76 -7.77 -9.51 16.88
C ARG A 76 -7.35 -8.03 16.84
N GLU A 77 -6.10 -7.72 17.17
CA GLU A 77 -5.56 -6.35 17.20
C GLU A 77 -5.15 -5.86 15.79
N HIS A 78 -4.85 -6.81 14.87
CA HIS A 78 -4.36 -6.51 13.53
C HIS A 78 -5.38 -6.79 12.42
N LYS A 79 -6.68 -6.80 12.74
CA LYS A 79 -7.73 -7.02 11.73
C LYS A 79 -7.67 -6.03 10.57
N GLU A 80 -7.34 -4.79 10.86
CA GLU A 80 -7.21 -3.74 9.85
C GLU A 80 -6.16 -4.10 8.80
N ASP A 81 -5.00 -4.57 9.21
CA ASP A 81 -3.90 -4.92 8.32
C ASP A 81 -4.27 -6.12 7.43
N PHE A 82 -5.00 -7.11 7.97
CA PHE A 82 -5.50 -8.24 7.19
C PHE A 82 -6.54 -7.81 6.14
N TYR A 83 -7.44 -6.91 6.48
CA TYR A 83 -8.39 -6.35 5.51
C TYR A 83 -7.68 -5.56 4.41
N LEU A 84 -6.67 -4.78 4.75
CA LEU A 84 -5.85 -4.06 3.78
C LEU A 84 -5.12 -5.02 2.82
N LEU A 85 -4.52 -6.09 3.34
CA LEU A 85 -3.88 -7.10 2.50
C LEU A 85 -4.90 -7.79 1.59
N PHE A 86 -6.09 -8.10 2.09
CA PHE A 86 -7.16 -8.69 1.28
C PHE A 86 -7.63 -7.75 0.17
N ILE A 87 -7.83 -6.48 0.47
CA ILE A 87 -8.20 -5.45 -0.51
C ILE A 87 -7.09 -5.26 -1.54
N SER A 88 -5.82 -5.21 -1.12
CA SER A 88 -4.70 -5.11 -2.05
C SER A 88 -4.66 -6.29 -3.02
N PHE A 89 -4.95 -7.50 -2.53
CA PHE A 89 -5.05 -8.69 -3.37
C PHE A 89 -6.18 -8.59 -4.39
N ILE A 90 -7.36 -8.11 -4.00
CA ILE A 90 -8.49 -7.89 -4.92
C ILE A 90 -8.10 -6.90 -6.01
N PHE A 91 -7.47 -5.78 -5.67
CA PHE A 91 -7.04 -4.79 -6.67
C PHE A 91 -5.97 -5.33 -7.61
N ILE A 92 -5.02 -6.12 -7.12
CA ILE A 92 -4.03 -6.80 -7.95
C ILE A 92 -4.73 -7.74 -8.95
N LEU A 93 -5.72 -8.51 -8.48
CA LEU A 93 -6.48 -9.42 -9.32
C LEU A 93 -7.29 -8.67 -10.39
N LEU A 94 -7.97 -7.58 -10.02
CA LEU A 94 -8.72 -6.75 -10.96
C LEU A 94 -7.83 -6.14 -12.05
N VAL A 95 -6.65 -5.65 -11.69
CA VAL A 95 -5.70 -5.09 -12.68
C VAL A 95 -5.10 -6.21 -13.54
N TYR A 96 -4.86 -7.40 -12.97
CA TYR A 96 -4.36 -8.55 -13.71
C TYR A 96 -5.33 -9.02 -14.81
N LEU A 97 -6.65 -8.99 -14.55
CA LEU A 97 -7.69 -9.32 -15.51
C LEU A 97 -7.71 -8.40 -16.76
N ASN A 98 -7.14 -7.20 -16.67
CA ASN A 98 -7.00 -6.26 -17.79
C ASN A 98 -5.75 -6.51 -18.66
N ASN A 99 -5.26 -7.76 -18.73
CA ASN A 99 -4.15 -8.22 -19.59
C ASN A 99 -2.75 -7.67 -19.25
N PHE A 100 -2.54 -7.20 -18.04
CA PHE A 100 -1.20 -6.88 -17.55
C PHE A 100 -0.64 -8.08 -16.81
N SER A 101 0.63 -8.35 -16.98
CA SER A 101 1.29 -9.50 -16.36
C SER A 101 2.53 -9.11 -15.56
N GLY A 102 2.77 -9.87 -14.51
CA GLY A 102 4.02 -9.87 -13.78
C GLY A 102 4.08 -8.96 -12.54
N LEU A 103 5.28 -8.94 -11.94
CA LEU A 103 5.56 -8.21 -10.69
C LEU A 103 5.35 -6.69 -10.79
N ASN A 104 5.39 -6.14 -12.00
CA ASN A 104 5.21 -4.71 -12.21
C ASN A 104 3.82 -4.21 -11.81
N ILE A 105 2.77 -5.04 -12.01
CA ILE A 105 1.40 -4.72 -11.58
C ILE A 105 1.33 -4.63 -10.06
N VAL A 106 1.90 -5.64 -9.39
CA VAL A 106 1.91 -5.69 -7.92
C VAL A 106 2.55 -4.43 -7.35
N ILE A 107 3.69 -4.01 -7.93
CA ILE A 107 4.38 -2.78 -7.54
C ILE A 107 3.48 -1.57 -7.77
N SER A 108 2.82 -1.46 -8.92
CA SER A 108 1.98 -0.30 -9.24
C SER A 108 0.75 -0.20 -8.32
N VAL A 109 0.09 -1.32 -8.02
CA VAL A 109 -1.06 -1.35 -7.10
C VAL A 109 -0.64 -1.01 -5.66
N LEU A 110 0.42 -1.64 -5.16
CA LEU A 110 0.92 -1.37 -3.81
C LEU A 110 1.46 0.06 -3.67
N SER A 111 2.12 0.57 -4.71
CA SER A 111 2.59 1.95 -4.75
C SER A 111 1.44 2.96 -4.74
N SER A 112 0.31 2.64 -5.37
CA SER A 112 -0.90 3.47 -5.32
C SER A 112 -1.55 3.43 -3.94
N LEU A 113 -1.65 2.25 -3.32
CA LEU A 113 -2.19 2.09 -1.96
C LEU A 113 -1.30 2.75 -0.89
N SER A 114 0.03 2.66 -1.04
CA SER A 114 0.95 3.34 -0.14
C SER A 114 1.07 4.84 -0.42
N ASN A 115 0.44 5.32 -1.49
CA ASN A 115 0.56 6.71 -1.97
C ASN A 115 2.01 7.16 -2.24
N SER A 116 2.90 6.22 -2.53
CA SER A 116 4.29 6.54 -2.87
C SER A 116 4.48 7.01 -4.30
N GLY A 117 3.54 6.73 -5.22
CA GLY A 117 3.59 7.17 -6.62
C GLY A 117 4.70 6.55 -7.47
N LEU A 118 5.38 5.52 -6.96
CA LEU A 118 6.51 4.85 -7.62
C LEU A 118 6.02 3.72 -8.52
N THR A 119 5.89 3.96 -9.82
CA THR A 119 5.41 2.98 -10.78
C THR A 119 6.49 2.52 -11.75
N LEU A 120 6.44 1.24 -12.16
CA LEU A 120 7.27 0.67 -13.21
C LEU A 120 6.54 0.64 -14.57
N ILE A 121 5.23 0.79 -14.57
CA ILE A 121 4.37 0.76 -15.75
C ILE A 121 4.00 2.19 -16.11
N LYS A 122 4.09 2.52 -17.41
CA LYS A 122 3.39 3.69 -17.91
C LYS A 122 1.90 3.35 -17.93
N SER A 123 1.10 4.09 -17.17
CA SER A 123 -0.35 3.86 -17.12
C SER A 123 -0.97 4.26 -18.45
N ASP A 124 -1.64 3.32 -19.11
CA ASP A 124 -2.56 3.64 -20.19
C ASP A 124 -3.76 4.41 -19.59
N ASN A 125 -4.40 5.27 -20.37
CA ASN A 125 -5.47 6.15 -19.91
C ASN A 125 -6.61 5.41 -19.19
N ASN A 126 -6.91 4.17 -19.59
CA ASN A 126 -7.97 3.37 -18.97
C ASN A 126 -7.64 2.88 -17.54
N LEU A 127 -6.35 2.66 -17.23
CA LEU A 127 -5.91 2.21 -15.90
C LEU A 127 -5.73 3.36 -14.91
N SER A 128 -5.57 4.59 -15.41
CA SER A 128 -5.36 5.75 -14.55
C SER A 128 -6.51 5.95 -13.56
N LEU A 129 -7.75 5.71 -13.98
CA LEU A 129 -8.93 5.79 -13.11
C LEU A 129 -8.88 4.79 -11.95
N TYR A 130 -8.48 3.53 -12.23
CA TYR A 130 -8.33 2.52 -11.16
C TYR A 130 -7.27 2.93 -10.16
N PHE A 131 -6.13 3.45 -10.61
CA PHE A 131 -5.07 3.90 -9.71
C PHE A 131 -5.49 5.12 -8.89
N ILE A 132 -6.25 6.07 -9.47
CA ILE A 132 -6.79 7.21 -8.73
C ILE A 132 -7.74 6.73 -7.62
N LEU A 133 -8.66 5.80 -7.91
CA LEU A 133 -9.55 5.25 -6.90
C LEU A 133 -8.78 4.54 -5.77
N ILE A 134 -7.73 3.80 -6.13
CA ILE A 134 -6.89 3.10 -5.15
C ILE A 134 -6.13 4.10 -4.26
N THR A 135 -5.66 5.22 -4.80
CA THR A 135 -4.92 6.23 -4.01
C THR A 135 -5.76 6.95 -2.97
N VAL A 136 -7.10 6.97 -3.12
CA VAL A 136 -8.00 7.51 -2.09
C VAL A 136 -7.92 6.69 -0.80
N LEU A 137 -7.76 5.36 -0.93
CA LEU A 137 -7.57 4.46 0.19
C LEU A 137 -6.12 4.53 0.65
N GLY A 138 -5.90 4.93 1.88
CA GLY A 138 -4.59 4.91 2.52
C GLY A 138 -4.32 3.58 3.22
N GLY A 139 -3.11 3.44 3.76
CA GLY A 139 -2.73 2.29 4.59
C GLY A 139 -3.44 2.24 5.95
N SER A 140 -2.91 1.40 6.84
CA SER A 140 -3.43 1.24 8.20
C SER A 140 -3.33 2.53 9.03
N LEU A 141 -4.05 2.58 10.15
CA LEU A 141 -4.12 3.78 11.01
C LEU A 141 -2.74 4.29 11.42
N ILE A 142 -1.86 3.38 11.78
CA ILE A 142 -0.49 3.69 12.26
C ILE A 142 0.53 3.30 11.16
N SER A 143 0.26 3.73 9.94
CA SER A 143 1.20 3.61 8.83
C SER A 143 1.68 4.99 8.37
N ASN A 144 2.81 5.02 7.67
CA ASN A 144 3.38 6.26 7.14
C ASN A 144 2.74 6.73 5.83
N THR A 145 1.73 6.01 5.32
CA THR A 145 1.05 6.36 4.07
C THR A 145 0.17 7.59 4.22
N SER A 146 0.03 8.35 3.16
CA SER A 146 -0.98 9.42 3.01
C SER A 146 -2.36 8.82 2.62
N GLY A 147 -3.32 9.65 2.28
CA GLY A 147 -4.68 9.23 1.94
C GLY A 147 -5.59 9.04 3.16
N ILE A 148 -6.84 8.63 2.90
CA ILE A 148 -7.80 8.35 3.96
C ILE A 148 -7.44 7.00 4.58
N LYS A 149 -7.06 7.00 5.85
CA LYS A 149 -6.73 5.77 6.58
C LYS A 149 -7.88 4.78 6.53
N PHE A 150 -7.58 3.50 6.32
CA PHE A 150 -8.59 2.46 6.10
C PHE A 150 -9.68 2.43 7.18
N THR A 151 -9.33 2.48 8.45
CA THR A 151 -10.31 2.52 9.55
C THR A 151 -11.20 3.75 9.48
N ARG A 152 -10.70 4.93 9.12
CA ARG A 152 -11.52 6.13 8.96
C ARG A 152 -12.49 5.99 7.81
N PHE A 153 -12.05 5.44 6.68
CA PHE A 153 -12.90 5.15 5.53
C PHE A 153 -14.01 4.16 5.89
N TYR A 154 -13.67 3.09 6.61
CA TYR A 154 -14.64 2.10 7.08
C TYR A 154 -15.69 2.72 8.02
N ILE A 155 -15.26 3.55 8.98
CA ILE A 155 -16.18 4.25 9.89
C ILE A 155 -17.10 5.18 9.11
N LEU A 156 -16.57 5.96 8.16
CA LEU A 156 -17.38 6.84 7.31
C LEU A 156 -18.46 6.06 6.56
N LEU A 157 -18.12 4.95 5.92
CA LEU A 157 -19.10 4.12 5.22
C LEU A 157 -20.15 3.55 6.18
N LYS A 158 -19.74 3.05 7.35
CA LYS A 158 -20.64 2.50 8.35
C LYS A 158 -21.61 3.55 8.90
N THR A 159 -21.11 4.73 9.23
CA THR A 159 -21.94 5.83 9.72
C THR A 159 -22.91 6.34 8.65
N SER A 160 -22.44 6.56 7.43
CA SER A 160 -23.30 6.96 6.30
C SER A 160 -24.41 5.94 6.05
N TYR A 161 -24.07 4.64 6.06
CA TYR A 161 -25.06 3.58 5.91
C TYR A 161 -26.10 3.59 7.05
N SER A 162 -25.66 3.76 8.31
CA SER A 162 -26.56 3.84 9.46
C SER A 162 -27.50 5.05 9.39
N GLU A 163 -27.02 6.20 8.93
CA GLU A 163 -27.86 7.40 8.75
C GLU A 163 -28.90 7.21 7.65
N ILE A 164 -28.53 6.58 6.52
CA ILE A 164 -29.49 6.27 5.45
C ILE A 164 -30.61 5.35 5.98
N ILE A 165 -30.28 4.32 6.76
CA ILE A 165 -31.28 3.42 7.33
C ILE A 165 -32.19 4.16 8.30
N LYS A 166 -31.69 5.05 9.16
CA LYS A 166 -32.47 5.85 10.07
C LYS A 166 -33.47 6.78 9.34
N LEU A 167 -33.06 7.31 8.18
CA LEU A 167 -33.95 8.14 7.34
C LEU A 167 -35.07 7.32 6.72
N ILE A 168 -34.81 6.07 6.33
CA ILE A 168 -35.82 5.18 5.72
C ILE A 168 -36.75 4.57 6.78
N SER A 169 -36.21 4.24 7.95
CA SER A 169 -36.97 3.60 9.04
C SER A 169 -36.68 4.28 10.40
N PRO A 170 -37.31 5.42 10.71
CA PRO A 170 -36.98 6.22 11.89
C PRO A 170 -37.23 5.49 13.23
N ASN A 171 -38.06 4.43 13.24
CA ASN A 171 -38.36 3.62 14.43
C ASN A 171 -37.41 2.43 14.64
N SER A 172 -36.44 2.20 13.77
CA SER A 172 -35.47 1.13 13.97
C SER A 172 -34.35 1.59 14.91
N ILE A 173 -34.30 1.00 16.10
CA ILE A 173 -33.13 1.13 17.01
C ILE A 173 -32.03 0.23 16.43
N ILE A 174 -31.06 0.83 15.79
CA ILE A 174 -29.87 0.10 15.31
C ILE A 174 -28.87 0.08 16.48
N ASN A 175 -28.72 -1.09 17.10
CA ASN A 175 -27.68 -1.35 18.08
C ASN A 175 -26.31 -1.57 17.40
#